data_b23c0fe92294ca8ab224d1355d3b461c
#
_entry.id   b23c0fe92294ca8ab224d1355d3b461c
#
_cell.length_a   1.000
_cell.length_b   1.000
_cell.length_c   1.000
_cell.angle_alpha   90.00
_cell.angle_beta   90.00
_cell.angle_gamma   90.00
#
_symmetry.space_group_name_H-M   'P 1'
#
loop_
_entity.id
_entity.type
_entity.pdbx_description
1 polymer ?
#
loop_
_entity_poly.entity_id
_entity_poly.type
_entity_poly.pdbx_seq_one_letter_code
_entity_poly.pdbx_strand_id
1 'polypeptide(L)'
;MMAQVPLLKQWDERWADYPYGGSSIAVSGCGPTCFAMVAQYYGVYITPPEAADFAVANGYYPSDGGTSWDFFAAAGRQFGVPMQITFDPDVTRQALAAGYPCIGAHGPGEFTAAGHFIVYAYMTENLEVMVNDPNREETCRLYSWDFLVQDNSGTGGFVAFVPEAVR
;
A
#
# COMPACT_ATOMS: atom_id res chain seq x y z
N MET A 1 -8.06 -16.43 16.73
CA MET A 1 -8.28 -15.02 16.35
C MET A 1 -7.47 -14.71 15.12
N MET A 2 -8.11 -14.20 14.08
CA MET A 2 -7.40 -13.85 12.86
C MET A 2 -6.64 -12.56 13.04
N ALA A 3 -5.43 -12.48 12.47
CA ALA A 3 -4.66 -11.25 12.45
C ALA A 3 -5.42 -10.17 11.65
N GLN A 4 -5.24 -8.93 12.03
CA GLN A 4 -5.79 -7.79 11.32
C GLN A 4 -4.66 -6.91 10.82
N VAL A 5 -4.87 -6.28 9.66
CA VAL A 5 -3.93 -5.30 9.15
C VAL A 5 -4.05 -4.03 10.01
N PRO A 6 -2.99 -3.62 10.69
CA PRO A 6 -3.05 -2.39 11.48
C PRO A 6 -3.25 -1.19 10.56
N LEU A 7 -3.96 -0.18 11.04
CA LEU A 7 -4.11 1.08 10.33
C LEU A 7 -3.00 2.03 10.80
N LEU A 8 -2.08 2.35 9.91
CA LEU A 8 -1.02 3.31 10.19
C LEU A 8 -1.26 4.55 9.34
N LYS A 9 -1.03 5.71 9.94
CA LYS A 9 -1.18 6.98 9.25
C LYS A 9 0.18 7.61 8.97
N GLN A 10 0.38 8.13 7.75
CA GLN A 10 1.63 8.80 7.41
C GLN A 10 1.83 10.09 8.20
N TRP A 11 0.74 10.70 8.69
CA TRP A 11 0.81 11.92 9.50
C TRP A 11 0.83 11.64 11.02
N ASP A 12 0.99 10.40 11.45
CA ASP A 12 1.15 10.07 12.87
C ASP A 12 2.33 10.85 13.45
N GLU A 13 2.14 11.49 14.61
CA GLU A 13 3.15 12.37 15.20
C GLU A 13 4.48 11.67 15.46
N ARG A 14 4.48 10.34 15.61
CA ARG A 14 5.69 9.56 15.84
C ARG A 14 6.66 9.63 14.66
N TRP A 15 6.17 9.88 13.45
CA TRP A 15 7.02 9.90 12.24
C TRP A 15 6.62 10.92 11.17
N ALA A 16 5.62 11.75 11.43
CA ALA A 16 5.11 12.71 10.43
C ALA A 16 6.24 13.58 9.84
N ASP A 17 7.13 14.07 10.68
CA ASP A 17 8.20 14.96 10.26
C ASP A 17 9.49 14.24 9.88
N TYR A 18 9.50 12.90 9.93
CA TYR A 18 10.69 12.14 9.58
C TYR A 18 11.00 12.34 8.09
N PRO A 19 12.29 12.59 7.76
CA PRO A 19 12.68 12.86 6.36
C PRO A 19 12.40 11.66 5.44
N TYR A 20 11.82 11.94 4.28
CA TYR A 20 11.65 10.98 3.21
C TYR A 20 12.09 11.64 1.91
N GLY A 21 13.34 11.38 1.51
CA GLY A 21 13.97 12.08 0.42
C GLY A 21 14.02 13.58 0.71
N GLY A 22 13.60 14.40 -0.23
CA GLY A 22 13.50 15.85 -0.03
C GLY A 22 12.20 16.30 0.65
N SER A 23 11.41 15.36 1.17
CA SER A 23 10.10 15.62 1.76
C SER A 23 10.01 14.99 3.15
N SER A 24 8.80 14.64 3.60
CA SER A 24 8.56 13.99 4.88
C SER A 24 7.59 12.81 4.68
N ILE A 25 7.52 11.94 5.68
CA ILE A 25 6.58 10.82 5.64
C ILE A 25 5.14 11.34 5.57
N ALA A 26 4.82 12.41 6.30
CA ALA A 26 3.47 12.98 6.26
C ALA A 26 3.06 13.41 4.85
N VAL A 27 3.99 13.91 4.05
CA VAL A 27 3.70 14.44 2.71
C VAL A 27 3.79 13.37 1.63
N SER A 28 4.83 12.52 1.67
CA SER A 28 5.16 11.62 0.56
C SER A 28 5.23 10.15 0.96
N GLY A 29 4.94 9.81 2.21
CA GLY A 29 5.21 8.50 2.77
C GLY A 29 4.11 7.46 2.62
N CYS A 30 3.17 7.61 1.70
CA CYS A 30 2.10 6.62 1.54
C CYS A 30 2.64 5.22 1.19
N GLY A 31 3.65 5.13 0.34
CA GLY A 31 4.25 3.84 -0.02
C GLY A 31 4.87 3.11 1.16
N PRO A 32 5.85 3.72 1.85
CA PRO A 32 6.45 3.12 3.05
C PRO A 32 5.44 2.80 4.14
N THR A 33 4.42 3.65 4.35
CA THR A 33 3.39 3.42 5.36
C THR A 33 2.52 2.22 4.98
N CYS A 34 2.11 2.11 3.72
CA CYS A 34 1.36 0.93 3.25
C CYS A 34 2.18 -0.35 3.40
N PHE A 35 3.47 -0.32 3.04
CA PHE A 35 4.31 -1.49 3.19
C PHE A 35 4.42 -1.91 4.66
N ALA A 36 4.60 -0.95 5.58
CA ALA A 36 4.68 -1.24 7.01
C ALA A 36 3.38 -1.89 7.52
N MET A 37 2.21 -1.42 7.07
CA MET A 37 0.94 -2.04 7.45
C MET A 37 0.87 -3.52 7.05
N VAL A 38 1.24 -3.82 5.81
CA VAL A 38 1.21 -5.20 5.30
C VAL A 38 2.26 -6.06 6.00
N ALA A 39 3.47 -5.53 6.20
CA ALA A 39 4.54 -6.26 6.89
C ALA A 39 4.13 -6.62 8.32
N GLN A 40 3.54 -5.68 9.04
CA GLN A 40 3.09 -5.94 10.42
C GLN A 40 1.99 -6.99 10.48
N TYR A 41 1.13 -7.05 9.47
CA TYR A 41 0.13 -8.13 9.37
C TYR A 41 0.81 -9.50 9.39
N TYR A 42 1.96 -9.62 8.74
CA TYR A 42 2.72 -10.88 8.69
C TYR A 42 3.69 -11.06 9.86
N GLY A 43 3.63 -10.19 10.86
CA GLY A 43 4.47 -10.29 12.06
C GLY A 43 5.84 -9.66 11.92
N VAL A 44 6.07 -8.90 10.85
CA VAL A 44 7.32 -8.16 10.64
C VAL A 44 7.07 -6.71 11.04
N TYR A 45 7.55 -6.32 12.22
CA TYR A 45 7.19 -5.04 12.82
C TYR A 45 8.15 -3.92 12.42
N ILE A 46 8.21 -3.65 11.13
CA ILE A 46 8.92 -2.46 10.65
C ILE A 46 8.00 -1.24 10.72
N THR A 47 8.61 -0.08 10.86
CA THR A 47 7.89 1.19 10.93
C THR A 47 7.96 1.93 9.59
N PRO A 48 7.08 2.91 9.34
CA PRO A 48 7.22 3.75 8.16
C PRO A 48 8.58 4.40 7.99
N PRO A 49 9.25 4.93 9.06
CA PRO A 49 10.63 5.43 8.91
C PRO A 49 11.62 4.40 8.41
N GLU A 50 11.57 3.16 8.91
CA GLU A 50 12.49 2.11 8.47
C GLU A 50 12.28 1.77 6.99
N ALA A 51 11.03 1.68 6.56
CA ALA A 51 10.69 1.44 5.17
C ALA A 51 11.11 2.62 4.29
N ALA A 52 10.92 3.85 4.77
CA ALA A 52 11.33 5.06 4.06
C ALA A 52 12.85 5.13 3.87
N ASP A 53 13.61 4.82 4.92
CA ASP A 53 15.08 4.79 4.85
C ASP A 53 15.56 3.78 3.81
N PHE A 54 14.95 2.61 3.77
CA PHE A 54 15.28 1.60 2.76
C PHE A 54 15.00 2.13 1.34
N ALA A 55 13.86 2.79 1.14
CA ALA A 55 13.50 3.34 -0.15
C ALA A 55 14.52 4.37 -0.64
N VAL A 56 14.90 5.30 0.22
CA VAL A 56 15.87 6.35 -0.13
C VAL A 56 17.25 5.77 -0.38
N ALA A 57 17.71 4.87 0.48
CA ALA A 57 19.05 4.30 0.39
C ALA A 57 19.24 3.45 -0.87
N ASN A 58 18.16 2.91 -1.43
CA ASN A 58 18.22 2.00 -2.57
C ASN A 58 17.64 2.58 -3.87
N GLY A 59 17.38 3.88 -3.91
CA GLY A 59 16.98 4.55 -5.14
C GLY A 59 15.51 4.43 -5.49
N TYR A 60 14.64 4.15 -4.52
CA TYR A 60 13.20 4.01 -4.76
C TYR A 60 12.40 5.27 -4.45
N TYR A 61 13.08 6.37 -4.11
CA TYR A 61 12.47 7.69 -3.99
C TYR A 61 12.87 8.51 -5.22
N PRO A 62 11.99 8.64 -6.23
CA PRO A 62 12.36 9.35 -7.47
C PRO A 62 12.45 10.86 -7.24
N SER A 63 13.14 11.55 -8.17
CA SER A 63 13.43 12.99 -8.06
C SER A 63 12.17 13.85 -8.02
N ASP A 64 11.06 13.38 -8.58
CA ASP A 64 9.76 14.05 -8.55
C ASP A 64 8.91 13.69 -7.33
N GLY A 65 9.48 12.92 -6.41
CA GLY A 65 8.83 12.55 -5.15
C GLY A 65 8.05 11.26 -5.21
N GLY A 66 7.53 10.86 -4.04
CA GLY A 66 6.74 9.64 -3.93
C GLY A 66 7.57 8.38 -3.76
N THR A 67 7.05 7.28 -4.21
CA THR A 67 7.70 5.97 -4.08
C THR A 67 7.57 5.23 -5.40
N SER A 68 8.68 4.73 -5.94
CA SER A 68 8.61 3.96 -7.18
C SER A 68 7.98 2.59 -6.94
N TRP A 69 7.32 2.04 -7.96
CA TRP A 69 6.63 0.75 -7.84
C TRP A 69 7.58 -0.39 -7.50
N ASP A 70 8.83 -0.32 -7.93
CA ASP A 70 9.83 -1.36 -7.67
C ASP A 70 10.18 -1.48 -6.18
N PHE A 71 9.85 -0.48 -5.39
CA PHE A 71 10.08 -0.49 -3.95
C PHE A 71 9.44 -1.69 -3.27
N PHE A 72 8.20 -2.02 -3.62
CA PHE A 72 7.44 -3.03 -2.89
C PHE A 72 8.05 -4.43 -3.01
N ALA A 73 8.48 -4.82 -4.22
CA ALA A 73 9.15 -6.10 -4.40
C ALA A 73 10.51 -6.13 -3.69
N ALA A 74 11.26 -5.02 -3.78
CA ALA A 74 12.58 -4.93 -3.15
C ALA A 74 12.48 -4.95 -1.62
N ALA A 75 11.57 -4.16 -1.05
CA ALA A 75 11.33 -4.13 0.39
C ALA A 75 10.81 -5.47 0.89
N GLY A 76 9.95 -6.11 0.11
CA GLY A 76 9.44 -7.44 0.44
C GLY A 76 10.56 -8.46 0.57
N ARG A 77 11.53 -8.45 -0.34
CA ARG A 77 12.70 -9.34 -0.25
C ARG A 77 13.58 -8.98 0.95
N GLN A 78 13.80 -7.69 1.17
CA GLN A 78 14.66 -7.23 2.26
C GLN A 78 14.12 -7.60 3.64
N PHE A 79 12.81 -7.45 3.84
CA PHE A 79 12.19 -7.60 5.15
C PHE A 79 11.45 -8.93 5.34
N GLY A 80 11.52 -9.82 4.37
CA GLY A 80 10.93 -11.16 4.51
C GLY A 80 9.42 -11.21 4.31
N VAL A 81 8.87 -10.28 3.56
CA VAL A 81 7.45 -10.22 3.17
C VAL A 81 7.37 -10.14 1.65
N PRO A 82 7.68 -11.24 0.94
CA PRO A 82 7.80 -11.20 -0.51
C PRO A 82 6.52 -10.72 -1.18
N MET A 83 6.65 -9.70 -2.03
CA MET A 83 5.55 -9.12 -2.79
C MET A 83 5.93 -9.03 -4.26
N GLN A 84 4.93 -9.02 -5.12
CA GLN A 84 5.11 -8.83 -6.56
C GLN A 84 4.08 -7.85 -7.08
N ILE A 85 4.45 -7.11 -8.12
CA ILE A 85 3.52 -6.26 -8.83
C ILE A 85 2.62 -7.11 -9.72
N THR A 86 1.36 -6.71 -9.84
CA THR A 86 0.43 -7.30 -10.82
C THR A 86 -0.38 -6.20 -11.49
N PHE A 87 -0.70 -6.44 -12.76
CA PHE A 87 -1.59 -5.56 -13.53
C PHE A 87 -2.95 -6.23 -13.74
N ASP A 88 -3.18 -7.36 -13.09
CA ASP A 88 -4.39 -8.15 -13.24
C ASP A 88 -5.26 -8.04 -11.99
N PRO A 89 -6.44 -7.41 -12.09
CA PRO A 89 -7.34 -7.31 -10.93
C PRO A 89 -7.81 -8.69 -10.43
N ASP A 90 -7.87 -9.71 -11.28
CA ASP A 90 -8.28 -11.04 -10.83
C ASP A 90 -7.25 -11.68 -9.92
N VAL A 91 -5.95 -11.49 -10.18
CA VAL A 91 -4.89 -11.97 -9.28
C VAL A 91 -5.03 -11.32 -7.91
N THR A 92 -5.29 -10.01 -7.89
CA THR A 92 -5.48 -9.28 -6.63
C THR A 92 -6.73 -9.75 -5.89
N ARG A 93 -7.83 -9.94 -6.60
CA ARG A 93 -9.08 -10.43 -6.01
C ARG A 93 -8.89 -11.81 -5.39
N GLN A 94 -8.17 -12.70 -6.08
CA GLN A 94 -7.87 -14.04 -5.56
C GLN A 94 -7.02 -13.98 -4.29
N ALA A 95 -6.03 -13.09 -4.24
CA ALA A 95 -5.22 -12.89 -3.05
C ALA A 95 -6.08 -12.44 -1.87
N LEU A 96 -6.95 -11.45 -2.10
CA LEU A 96 -7.85 -10.95 -1.07
C LEU A 96 -8.83 -12.02 -0.60
N ALA A 97 -9.39 -12.81 -1.53
CA ALA A 97 -10.31 -13.90 -1.19
C ALA A 97 -9.62 -14.99 -0.35
N ALA A 98 -8.32 -15.16 -0.54
CA ALA A 98 -7.52 -16.11 0.24
C ALA A 98 -7.04 -15.54 1.59
N GLY A 99 -7.38 -14.29 1.90
CA GLY A 99 -7.04 -13.66 3.17
C GLY A 99 -5.73 -12.89 3.18
N TYR A 100 -5.17 -12.58 2.01
CA TYR A 100 -3.92 -11.83 1.92
C TYR A 100 -4.17 -10.35 1.64
N PRO A 101 -3.68 -9.44 2.49
CA PRO A 101 -3.77 -8.01 2.18
C PRO A 101 -2.89 -7.64 1.00
N CYS A 102 -3.34 -6.65 0.24
CA CYS A 102 -2.64 -6.17 -0.95
C CYS A 102 -2.52 -4.64 -0.89
N ILE A 103 -1.70 -4.08 -1.77
CA ILE A 103 -1.54 -2.63 -1.88
C ILE A 103 -1.97 -2.23 -3.28
N GLY A 104 -2.84 -1.23 -3.38
CA GLY A 104 -3.26 -0.68 -4.66
C GLY A 104 -2.57 0.65 -4.96
N ALA A 105 -2.19 0.85 -6.23
CA ALA A 105 -1.68 2.13 -6.71
C ALA A 105 -2.82 2.84 -7.45
N HIS A 106 -3.27 3.98 -6.92
CA HIS A 106 -4.39 4.72 -7.47
C HIS A 106 -3.95 6.04 -8.08
N GLY A 107 -4.51 6.39 -9.21
CA GLY A 107 -4.38 7.70 -9.82
C GLY A 107 -5.51 8.63 -9.39
N PRO A 108 -5.68 9.78 -10.06
CA PRO A 108 -6.71 10.75 -9.70
C PRO A 108 -8.10 10.12 -9.59
N GLY A 109 -8.76 10.35 -8.47
CA GLY A 109 -10.08 9.78 -8.17
C GLY A 109 -10.46 9.95 -6.72
N GLU A 110 -11.03 8.91 -6.15
CA GLU A 110 -11.55 8.93 -4.78
C GLU A 110 -10.46 9.22 -3.72
N PHE A 111 -9.27 8.69 -3.91
CA PHE A 111 -8.24 8.68 -2.87
C PHE A 111 -7.19 9.77 -3.04
N THR A 112 -7.07 10.36 -4.20
CA THR A 112 -5.99 11.31 -4.49
C THR A 112 -6.35 12.16 -5.71
N ALA A 113 -5.72 13.33 -5.79
CA ALA A 113 -5.77 14.18 -6.98
C ALA A 113 -4.63 13.86 -7.96
N ALA A 114 -3.64 13.09 -7.53
CA ALA A 114 -2.43 12.79 -8.33
C ALA A 114 -2.12 11.30 -8.35
N GLY A 115 -1.43 10.79 -7.33
CA GLY A 115 -1.09 9.39 -7.17
C GLY A 115 -1.02 9.04 -5.70
N HIS A 116 -1.40 7.80 -5.34
CA HIS A 116 -1.47 7.39 -3.94
C HIS A 116 -1.47 5.88 -3.84
N PHE A 117 -0.89 5.37 -2.74
CA PHE A 117 -0.97 3.96 -2.41
C PHE A 117 -1.92 3.79 -1.23
N ILE A 118 -2.75 2.77 -1.30
CA ILE A 118 -3.66 2.38 -0.21
C ILE A 118 -3.57 0.88 0.01
N VAL A 119 -3.92 0.43 1.22
CA VAL A 119 -3.94 -1.00 1.53
C VAL A 119 -5.36 -1.54 1.32
N TYR A 120 -5.44 -2.63 0.59
CA TYR A 120 -6.64 -3.47 0.54
C TYR A 120 -6.50 -4.48 1.69
N ALA A 121 -7.16 -4.22 2.82
CA ALA A 121 -6.91 -4.96 4.05
C ALA A 121 -7.54 -6.35 4.04
N TYR A 122 -8.78 -6.45 3.56
CA TYR A 122 -9.49 -7.73 3.44
C TYR A 122 -10.72 -7.56 2.55
N MET A 123 -11.25 -8.68 2.08
CA MET A 123 -12.46 -8.72 1.26
C MET A 123 -13.56 -9.46 1.99
N THR A 124 -14.78 -8.92 1.95
CA THR A 124 -15.97 -9.57 2.51
C THR A 124 -16.58 -10.56 1.50
N GLU A 125 -17.51 -11.40 1.98
CA GLU A 125 -18.25 -12.33 1.12
C GLU A 125 -19.05 -11.62 0.03
N ASN A 126 -19.41 -10.35 0.25
CA ASN A 126 -20.15 -9.55 -0.71
C ASN A 126 -19.24 -8.81 -1.70
N LEU A 127 -17.97 -9.19 -1.77
CA LEU A 127 -16.97 -8.58 -2.65
C LEU A 127 -16.79 -7.08 -2.37
N GLU A 128 -16.84 -6.72 -1.10
CA GLU A 128 -16.43 -5.41 -0.63
C GLU A 128 -15.05 -5.51 0.01
N VAL A 129 -14.24 -4.47 -0.14
CA VAL A 129 -12.86 -4.45 0.37
C VAL A 129 -12.72 -3.34 1.38
N MET A 130 -12.19 -3.69 2.55
CA MET A 130 -11.81 -2.70 3.55
C MET A 130 -10.52 -2.02 3.10
N VAL A 131 -10.58 -0.71 2.97
CA VAL A 131 -9.41 0.11 2.62
C VAL A 131 -8.81 0.69 3.88
N ASN A 132 -7.48 0.52 4.03
CA ASN A 132 -6.68 1.28 4.99
C ASN A 132 -5.91 2.34 4.19
N ASP A 133 -6.39 3.57 4.25
CA ASP A 133 -5.72 4.70 3.59
C ASP A 133 -4.74 5.32 4.58
N PRO A 134 -3.43 5.38 4.25
CA PRO A 134 -2.45 5.96 5.17
C PRO A 134 -2.61 7.47 5.35
N ASN A 135 -3.41 8.13 4.53
CA ASN A 135 -3.58 9.57 4.60
C ASN A 135 -4.92 9.99 5.22
N ARG A 136 -6.04 9.61 4.63
CA ARG A 136 -7.35 10.13 5.01
C ARG A 136 -8.13 9.11 5.83
N GLU A 137 -8.83 9.60 6.88
CA GLU A 137 -9.67 8.72 7.71
C GLU A 137 -10.98 8.38 7.02
N GLU A 138 -11.60 9.35 6.34
CA GLU A 138 -12.90 9.16 5.71
C GLU A 138 -12.89 8.16 4.55
N THR A 139 -11.72 7.84 4.02
CA THR A 139 -11.55 6.82 2.98
C THR A 139 -11.19 5.45 3.54
N CYS A 140 -11.03 5.32 4.85
CA CYS A 140 -10.81 4.04 5.52
C CYS A 140 -12.17 3.39 5.78
N ARG A 141 -12.71 2.72 4.76
CA ARG A 141 -14.02 2.08 4.82
C ARG A 141 -14.14 0.99 3.76
N LEU A 142 -15.28 0.31 3.73
CA LEU A 142 -15.58 -0.69 2.71
C LEU A 142 -15.94 -0.02 1.39
N TYR A 143 -15.38 -0.55 0.31
CA TYR A 143 -15.71 -0.19 -1.07
C TYR A 143 -16.01 -1.45 -1.86
N SER A 144 -16.92 -1.38 -2.83
CA SER A 144 -17.10 -2.52 -3.72
C SER A 144 -15.81 -2.79 -4.50
N TRP A 145 -15.56 -4.05 -4.79
CA TRP A 145 -14.37 -4.40 -5.59
C TRP A 145 -14.41 -3.74 -6.97
N ASP A 146 -15.59 -3.74 -7.60
CA ASP A 146 -15.73 -3.11 -8.91
C ASP A 146 -15.37 -1.63 -8.90
N PHE A 147 -15.79 -0.90 -7.85
CA PHE A 147 -15.40 0.49 -7.70
C PHE A 147 -13.88 0.65 -7.59
N LEU A 148 -13.23 -0.17 -6.77
CA LEU A 148 -11.79 -0.09 -6.57
C LEU A 148 -11.01 -0.39 -7.84
N VAL A 149 -11.45 -1.39 -8.62
CA VAL A 149 -10.82 -1.70 -9.91
C VAL A 149 -10.93 -0.52 -10.86
N GLN A 150 -12.09 0.09 -10.94
CA GLN A 150 -12.31 1.24 -11.82
C GLN A 150 -11.48 2.45 -11.38
N ASP A 151 -11.46 2.73 -10.08
CA ASP A 151 -10.70 3.87 -9.54
C ASP A 151 -9.19 3.67 -9.71
N ASN A 152 -8.70 2.45 -9.48
CA ASN A 152 -7.29 2.08 -9.65
C ASN A 152 -6.87 2.23 -11.12
N SER A 153 -7.73 1.82 -12.02
CA SER A 153 -7.41 1.76 -13.45
C SER A 153 -7.58 3.08 -14.18
N GLY A 154 -7.93 4.16 -13.47
CA GLY A 154 -8.41 5.40 -14.06
C GLY A 154 -7.46 6.09 -15.04
N THR A 155 -6.16 5.88 -14.96
CA THR A 155 -5.20 6.64 -15.76
C THR A 155 -4.25 5.79 -16.60
N GLY A 156 -4.34 4.49 -16.60
CA GLY A 156 -3.40 3.71 -17.41
C GLY A 156 -3.43 2.22 -17.15
N GLY A 157 -4.40 1.75 -16.44
CA GLY A 157 -4.54 0.35 -16.14
C GLY A 157 -4.37 0.03 -14.65
N PHE A 158 -4.80 -1.15 -14.28
CA PHE A 158 -4.79 -1.60 -12.89
C PHE A 158 -3.37 -1.90 -12.43
N VAL A 159 -3.03 -1.47 -11.21
CA VAL A 159 -1.72 -1.75 -10.60
C VAL A 159 -1.92 -2.09 -9.13
N ALA A 160 -1.42 -3.24 -8.72
CA ALA A 160 -1.42 -3.65 -7.32
C ALA A 160 -0.17 -4.45 -6.98
N PHE A 161 0.05 -4.63 -5.69
CA PHE A 161 1.19 -5.39 -5.15
C PHE A 161 0.60 -6.47 -4.26
N VAL A 162 0.88 -7.72 -4.57
CA VAL A 162 0.29 -8.89 -3.92
C VAL A 162 1.40 -9.78 -3.36
N PRO A 163 1.10 -10.63 -2.35
CA PRO A 163 2.09 -11.58 -1.86
C PRO A 163 2.52 -12.54 -2.97
N GLU A 164 3.80 -12.89 -3.00
CA GLU A 164 4.33 -13.83 -4.00
C GLU A 164 3.71 -15.23 -3.91
N ALA A 165 3.15 -15.59 -2.76
CA ALA A 165 2.48 -16.88 -2.58
C ALA A 165 1.26 -17.04 -3.49
N VAL A 166 0.72 -15.93 -4.04
CA VAL A 166 -0.45 -15.93 -4.94
C VAL A 166 0.05 -15.77 -6.37
N ARG A 167 -0.14 -16.80 -7.18
CA ARG A 167 0.32 -16.81 -8.57
C ARG A 167 -0.81 -17.16 -9.52
#